data_875045573b7c0e0fb899628e8213e16b
#
_entry.id   875045573b7c0e0fb899628e8213e16b
#
_cell.length_a   1.000
_cell.length_b   1.000
_cell.length_c   1.000
_cell.angle_alpha   90.00
_cell.angle_beta   90.00
_cell.angle_gamma   90.00
#
_symmetry.space_group_name_H-M   'P 1'
#
loop_
_entity.id
_entity.type
_entity.pdbx_description
1 polymer ?
#
loop_
_entity_poly.entity_id
_entity_poly.type
_entity_poly.pdbx_seq_one_letter_code
_entity_poly.pdbx_strand_id
1 'polypeptide(L)'
;PAPTPNKGDTSWMIVATVLVTLMVIPGLALFYGGLVRSKNMLSVLMQTFVVFSLMGVLWAIYGYSVAFTGGSPFFGSFSKLFLSGITPDSVGATFSKGVVIPEFIFVAFQLTFAAITPALIIGAFAERMKFSAVLLFLIIWFTFAYLPMAHMVWYWDGPDAVSYTHLRAHETRED
;
A
#
# COMPACT_ATOMS: atom_id res chain seq x y z
N PRO A 1 -14.33 -27.90 -1.68
CA PRO A 1 -14.96 -26.67 -2.16
C PRO A 1 -13.95 -25.54 -2.10
N ALA A 2 -13.92 -24.71 -3.15
CA ALA A 2 -13.07 -23.50 -3.14
C ALA A 2 -13.50 -22.61 -1.95
N PRO A 3 -12.54 -21.98 -1.26
CA PRO A 3 -12.88 -21.07 -0.17
C PRO A 3 -13.69 -19.88 -0.70
N THR A 4 -14.78 -19.57 -0.03
CA THR A 4 -15.66 -18.44 -0.37
C THR A 4 -15.32 -17.23 0.51
N PRO A 5 -15.31 -15.99 -0.04
CA PRO A 5 -15.02 -14.79 0.73
C PRO A 5 -15.96 -14.63 1.94
N ASN A 6 -15.38 -14.37 3.10
CA ASN A 6 -16.15 -14.06 4.30
C ASN A 6 -16.75 -12.65 4.17
N LYS A 7 -18.08 -12.53 4.34
CA LYS A 7 -18.78 -11.25 4.18
C LYS A 7 -18.43 -10.25 5.28
N GLY A 8 -18.21 -10.72 6.50
CA GLY A 8 -17.81 -9.87 7.63
C GLY A 8 -16.43 -9.28 7.43
N ASP A 9 -15.44 -10.12 7.11
CA ASP A 9 -14.06 -9.67 6.85
C ASP A 9 -13.99 -8.73 5.63
N THR A 10 -14.77 -9.06 4.58
CA THR A 10 -14.90 -8.22 3.39
C THR A 10 -15.42 -6.81 3.76
N SER A 11 -16.50 -6.74 4.52
CA SER A 11 -17.08 -5.47 4.97
C SER A 11 -16.12 -4.69 5.85
N TRP A 12 -15.44 -5.37 6.78
CA TRP A 12 -14.43 -4.76 7.64
C TRP A 12 -13.27 -4.17 6.83
N MET A 13 -12.76 -4.89 5.85
CA MET A 13 -11.67 -4.42 5.01
C MET A 13 -12.05 -3.23 4.14
N ILE A 14 -13.31 -3.15 3.67
CA ILE A 14 -13.82 -1.96 2.97
C ILE A 14 -13.82 -0.76 3.91
N VAL A 15 -14.37 -0.91 5.12
CA VAL A 15 -14.38 0.17 6.13
C VAL A 15 -12.97 0.60 6.47
N ALA A 16 -12.06 -0.34 6.71
CA ALA A 16 -10.65 -0.05 7.00
C ALA A 16 -9.99 0.73 5.85
N THR A 17 -10.23 0.34 4.59
CA THR A 17 -9.72 1.04 3.40
C THR A 17 -10.21 2.50 3.36
N VAL A 18 -11.50 2.74 3.61
CA VAL A 18 -12.06 4.09 3.68
C VAL A 18 -11.44 4.90 4.81
N LEU A 19 -11.29 4.32 5.99
CA LEU A 19 -10.68 5.00 7.13
C LEU A 19 -9.22 5.40 6.88
N VAL A 20 -8.41 4.52 6.28
CA VAL A 20 -7.02 4.87 5.92
C VAL A 20 -6.98 5.93 4.83
N THR A 21 -7.89 5.89 3.86
CA THR A 21 -8.01 6.96 2.86
C THR A 21 -8.32 8.31 3.52
N LEU A 22 -9.24 8.34 4.50
CA LEU A 22 -9.56 9.54 5.28
C LEU A 22 -8.37 10.01 6.14
N MET A 23 -7.51 9.11 6.60
CA MET A 23 -6.27 9.51 7.29
C MET A 23 -5.34 10.31 6.36
N VAL A 24 -5.30 10.00 5.08
CA VAL A 24 -4.40 10.67 4.12
C VAL A 24 -5.01 11.97 3.61
N ILE A 25 -6.18 11.87 2.95
CA ILE A 25 -6.70 12.97 2.15
C ILE A 25 -7.21 14.11 3.02
N PRO A 26 -8.12 13.97 3.98
CA PRO A 26 -8.35 15.09 4.89
C PRO A 26 -7.35 15.13 6.06
N GLY A 27 -7.05 14.02 6.70
CA GLY A 27 -6.27 13.99 7.93
C GLY A 27 -4.86 14.55 7.78
N LEU A 28 -4.02 13.86 7.01
CA LEU A 28 -2.61 14.24 6.82
C LEU A 28 -2.47 15.57 6.05
N ALA A 29 -3.32 15.78 5.04
CA ALA A 29 -3.32 17.02 4.27
C ALA A 29 -3.60 18.24 5.15
N LEU A 30 -4.63 18.19 6.01
CA LEU A 30 -4.96 19.28 6.94
C LEU A 30 -3.90 19.43 8.02
N PHE A 31 -3.35 18.34 8.53
CA PHE A 31 -2.25 18.36 9.49
C PHE A 31 -1.05 19.14 8.96
N TYR A 32 -0.55 18.79 7.79
CA TYR A 32 0.57 19.51 7.18
C TYR A 32 0.19 20.92 6.72
N GLY A 33 -1.03 21.09 6.22
CA GLY A 33 -1.56 22.43 5.89
C GLY A 33 -1.56 23.37 7.09
N GLY A 34 -1.82 22.85 8.29
CA GLY A 34 -1.77 23.63 9.54
C GLY A 34 -0.36 23.96 10.02
N LEU A 35 0.67 23.22 9.58
CA LEU A 35 2.07 23.43 9.98
C LEU A 35 2.84 24.42 9.08
N VAL A 36 2.31 24.73 7.91
CA VAL A 36 2.94 25.65 6.96
C VAL A 36 2.34 27.04 7.05
N ARG A 37 3.01 28.03 6.44
CA ARG A 37 2.47 29.39 6.37
C ARG A 37 1.13 29.39 5.64
N SER A 38 0.19 30.23 6.07
CA SER A 38 -1.18 30.29 5.54
C SER A 38 -1.24 30.44 4.01
N LYS A 39 -0.31 31.20 3.43
CA LYS A 39 -0.21 31.38 1.96
C LYS A 39 0.20 30.10 1.21
N ASN A 40 0.80 29.11 1.88
CA ASN A 40 1.28 27.87 1.30
C ASN A 40 0.38 26.66 1.65
N MET A 41 -0.63 26.86 2.49
CA MET A 41 -1.55 25.81 2.93
C MET A 41 -2.19 25.07 1.75
N LEU A 42 -2.77 25.79 0.81
CA LEU A 42 -3.43 25.18 -0.36
C LEU A 42 -2.43 24.39 -1.23
N SER A 43 -1.20 24.86 -1.35
CA SER A 43 -0.14 24.16 -2.08
C SER A 43 0.19 22.79 -1.43
N VAL A 44 0.29 22.74 -0.10
CA VAL A 44 0.58 21.49 0.61
C VAL A 44 -0.60 20.52 0.57
N LEU A 45 -1.83 21.01 0.70
CA LEU A 45 -3.04 20.20 0.50
C LEU A 45 -3.04 19.55 -0.89
N MET A 46 -2.77 20.34 -1.94
CA MET A 46 -2.70 19.85 -3.31
C MET A 46 -1.56 18.84 -3.49
N GLN A 47 -0.39 19.09 -2.90
CA GLN A 47 0.75 18.17 -2.97
C GLN A 47 0.39 16.80 -2.38
N THR A 48 -0.26 16.77 -1.22
CA THR A 48 -0.70 15.53 -0.58
C THR A 48 -1.69 14.76 -1.47
N PHE A 49 -2.65 15.46 -2.06
CA PHE A 49 -3.63 14.87 -2.96
C PHE A 49 -2.99 14.31 -4.24
N VAL A 50 -2.09 15.08 -4.87
CA VAL A 50 -1.39 14.64 -6.09
C VAL A 50 -0.50 13.44 -5.81
N VAL A 51 0.22 13.41 -4.67
CA VAL A 51 1.05 12.26 -4.29
C VAL A 51 0.20 11.03 -4.06
N PHE A 52 -0.93 11.15 -3.34
CA PHE A 52 -1.86 10.03 -3.17
C PHE A 52 -2.33 9.48 -4.52
N SER A 53 -2.74 10.36 -5.42
CA SER A 53 -3.23 9.97 -6.75
C SER A 53 -2.13 9.33 -7.61
N LEU A 54 -0.92 9.91 -7.60
CA LEU A 54 0.24 9.37 -8.32
C LEU A 54 0.59 7.96 -7.83
N MET A 55 0.65 7.75 -6.52
CA MET A 55 0.92 6.43 -5.95
C MET A 55 -0.17 5.43 -6.30
N GLY A 56 -1.44 5.85 -6.33
CA GLY A 56 -2.55 5.02 -6.78
C GLY A 56 -2.38 4.54 -8.22
N VAL A 57 -1.96 5.43 -9.12
CA VAL A 57 -1.68 5.09 -10.52
C VAL A 57 -0.48 4.13 -10.63
N LEU A 58 0.64 4.42 -9.98
CA LEU A 58 1.82 3.55 -9.99
C LEU A 58 1.53 2.18 -9.35
N TRP A 59 0.70 2.15 -8.31
CA TRP A 59 0.26 0.92 -7.68
C TRP A 59 -0.52 0.03 -8.64
N ALA A 60 -1.47 0.60 -9.38
CA ALA A 60 -2.24 -0.14 -10.37
C ALA A 60 -1.37 -0.60 -11.57
N ILE A 61 -0.41 0.22 -12.00
CA ILE A 61 0.45 -0.13 -13.15
C ILE A 61 1.40 -1.28 -12.80
N TYR A 62 2.20 -1.15 -11.74
CA TYR A 62 3.22 -2.14 -11.39
C TYR A 62 3.40 -2.39 -9.89
N GLY A 63 3.01 -1.46 -9.04
CA GLY A 63 3.30 -1.51 -7.62
C GLY A 63 2.74 -2.76 -6.94
N TYR A 64 1.47 -3.07 -7.18
CA TYR A 64 0.85 -4.28 -6.66
C TYR A 64 1.56 -5.55 -7.14
N SER A 65 1.87 -5.61 -8.43
CA SER A 65 2.58 -6.77 -9.01
C SER A 65 3.92 -7.01 -8.34
N VAL A 66 4.73 -5.96 -8.20
CA VAL A 66 6.07 -6.05 -7.60
C VAL A 66 6.02 -6.35 -6.09
N ALA A 67 5.01 -5.85 -5.38
CA ALA A 67 4.90 -6.06 -3.94
C ALA A 67 4.28 -7.42 -3.56
N PHE A 68 3.31 -7.93 -4.33
CA PHE A 68 2.44 -9.05 -3.92
C PHE A 68 2.39 -10.21 -4.90
N THR A 69 3.44 -10.44 -5.69
CA THR A 69 3.60 -11.65 -6.50
C THR A 69 4.92 -12.36 -6.17
N GLY A 70 4.99 -13.66 -6.45
CA GLY A 70 6.22 -14.42 -6.28
C GLY A 70 7.34 -13.92 -7.19
N GLY A 71 8.58 -13.98 -6.71
CA GLY A 71 9.75 -13.49 -7.42
C GLY A 71 11.04 -13.71 -6.64
N SER A 72 11.86 -12.68 -6.54
CA SER A 72 13.07 -12.67 -5.71
C SER A 72 12.73 -12.33 -4.25
N PRO A 73 13.67 -12.44 -3.30
CA PRO A 73 13.44 -12.01 -1.92
C PRO A 73 13.10 -10.52 -1.74
N PHE A 74 13.42 -9.68 -2.74
CA PHE A 74 13.24 -8.22 -2.66
C PHE A 74 12.14 -7.69 -3.58
N PHE A 75 11.84 -8.39 -4.67
CA PHE A 75 10.88 -7.95 -5.69
C PHE A 75 10.07 -9.13 -6.19
N GLY A 76 8.77 -8.94 -6.25
CA GLY A 76 7.87 -9.81 -6.97
C GLY A 76 8.05 -9.74 -8.49
N SER A 77 7.26 -10.51 -9.20
CA SER A 77 7.24 -10.55 -10.66
C SER A 77 6.34 -9.46 -11.26
N PHE A 78 6.36 -9.36 -12.57
CA PHE A 78 5.44 -8.50 -13.34
C PHE A 78 4.19 -9.24 -13.84
N SER A 79 3.83 -10.35 -13.23
CA SER A 79 2.70 -11.19 -13.67
C SER A 79 1.33 -10.53 -13.53
N LYS A 80 1.20 -9.55 -12.63
CA LYS A 80 -0.03 -8.80 -12.37
C LYS A 80 0.08 -7.31 -12.76
N LEU A 81 0.89 -6.98 -13.77
CA LEU A 81 0.94 -5.60 -14.30
C LEU A 81 -0.46 -5.14 -14.72
N PHE A 82 -0.77 -3.88 -14.44
CA PHE A 82 -2.09 -3.27 -14.67
C PHE A 82 -3.24 -4.06 -14.02
N LEU A 83 -2.94 -4.75 -12.90
CA LEU A 83 -3.88 -5.64 -12.19
C LEU A 83 -4.39 -6.80 -13.08
N SER A 84 -3.59 -7.20 -14.08
CA SER A 84 -3.94 -8.28 -14.99
C SER A 84 -4.19 -9.59 -14.25
N GLY A 85 -5.22 -10.33 -14.66
CA GLY A 85 -5.59 -11.59 -14.04
C GLY A 85 -6.38 -11.47 -12.74
N ILE A 86 -6.59 -10.26 -12.22
CA ILE A 86 -7.47 -10.03 -11.07
C ILE A 86 -8.90 -9.88 -11.59
N THR A 87 -9.78 -10.71 -11.10
CA THR A 87 -11.21 -10.72 -11.46
C THR A 87 -12.08 -10.55 -10.21
N PRO A 88 -13.39 -10.28 -10.34
CA PRO A 88 -14.30 -10.25 -9.19
C PRO A 88 -14.31 -11.54 -8.37
N ASP A 89 -13.94 -12.67 -8.97
CA ASP A 89 -13.89 -13.98 -8.33
C ASP A 89 -12.50 -14.31 -7.76
N SER A 90 -11.49 -13.47 -8.03
CA SER A 90 -10.15 -13.62 -7.46
C SER A 90 -10.17 -13.39 -5.96
N VAL A 91 -9.51 -14.27 -5.20
CA VAL A 91 -9.46 -14.21 -3.74
C VAL A 91 -8.02 -14.06 -3.26
N GLY A 92 -7.83 -13.25 -2.23
CA GLY A 92 -6.60 -13.12 -1.47
C GLY A 92 -6.65 -13.95 -0.21
N ALA A 93 -5.56 -14.66 0.10
CA ALA A 93 -5.43 -15.40 1.35
C ALA A 93 -5.36 -14.43 2.54
N THR A 94 -5.95 -14.85 3.67
CA THR A 94 -5.80 -14.17 4.96
C THR A 94 -4.88 -15.00 5.87
N PHE A 95 -4.56 -14.48 7.05
CA PHE A 95 -3.76 -15.19 8.04
C PHE A 95 -4.45 -16.44 8.63
N SER A 96 -5.76 -16.59 8.41
CA SER A 96 -6.54 -17.73 8.86
C SER A 96 -6.74 -18.73 7.73
N LYS A 97 -6.44 -20.03 7.98
CA LYS A 97 -6.66 -21.09 6.99
C LYS A 97 -8.12 -21.16 6.58
N GLY A 98 -8.38 -21.23 5.28
CA GLY A 98 -9.72 -21.32 4.72
C GLY A 98 -10.53 -20.04 4.73
N VAL A 99 -9.99 -18.93 5.25
CA VAL A 99 -10.62 -17.61 5.21
C VAL A 99 -9.95 -16.77 4.12
N VAL A 100 -10.76 -16.25 3.22
CA VAL A 100 -10.30 -15.42 2.08
C VAL A 100 -11.15 -14.16 1.95
N ILE A 101 -10.60 -13.15 1.32
CA ILE A 101 -11.29 -11.91 0.94
C ILE A 101 -11.18 -11.70 -0.58
N PRO A 102 -12.06 -10.93 -1.21
CA PRO A 102 -11.88 -10.56 -2.62
C PRO A 102 -10.54 -9.85 -2.84
N GLU A 103 -9.79 -10.27 -3.86
CA GLU A 103 -8.44 -9.73 -4.12
C GLU A 103 -8.49 -8.23 -4.42
N PHE A 104 -9.51 -7.72 -5.10
CA PHE A 104 -9.66 -6.28 -5.33
C PHE A 104 -9.71 -5.45 -4.04
N ILE A 105 -10.33 -5.98 -2.99
CA ILE A 105 -10.38 -5.29 -1.69
C ILE A 105 -9.00 -5.27 -1.04
N PHE A 106 -8.26 -6.37 -1.15
CA PHE A 106 -6.87 -6.42 -0.69
C PHE A 106 -5.99 -5.44 -1.45
N VAL A 107 -6.11 -5.37 -2.79
CA VAL A 107 -5.42 -4.39 -3.63
C VAL A 107 -5.72 -2.96 -3.19
N ALA A 108 -7.01 -2.63 -2.98
CA ALA A 108 -7.43 -1.30 -2.56
C ALA A 108 -6.93 -0.94 -1.15
N PHE A 109 -6.95 -1.88 -0.23
CA PHE A 109 -6.43 -1.67 1.13
C PHE A 109 -4.92 -1.42 1.11
N GLN A 110 -4.16 -2.25 0.42
CA GLN A 110 -2.70 -2.09 0.32
C GLN A 110 -2.29 -0.83 -0.46
N LEU A 111 -3.11 -0.39 -1.43
CA LEU A 111 -2.92 0.90 -2.11
C LEU A 111 -2.91 2.07 -1.11
N THR A 112 -3.77 2.04 -0.10
CA THR A 112 -3.83 3.13 0.87
C THR A 112 -2.52 3.27 1.66
N PHE A 113 -1.84 2.17 1.97
CA PHE A 113 -0.51 2.19 2.60
C PHE A 113 0.58 2.62 1.63
N ALA A 114 0.51 2.15 0.38
CA ALA A 114 1.40 2.59 -0.69
C ALA A 114 1.31 4.10 -0.95
N ALA A 115 0.17 4.71 -0.68
CA ALA A 115 -0.07 6.13 -0.88
C ALA A 115 0.22 6.98 0.37
N ILE A 116 -0.11 6.50 1.59
CA ILE A 116 0.15 7.26 2.83
C ILE A 116 1.64 7.38 3.12
N THR A 117 2.41 6.33 2.88
CA THR A 117 3.82 6.29 3.25
C THR A 117 4.64 7.39 2.55
N PRO A 118 4.57 7.57 1.21
CA PRO A 118 5.21 8.71 0.57
C PRO A 118 4.54 10.06 0.90
N ALA A 119 3.24 10.09 1.20
CA ALA A 119 2.58 11.30 1.64
C ALA A 119 3.15 11.82 2.98
N LEU A 120 3.58 10.93 3.88
CA LEU A 120 4.26 11.31 5.13
C LEU A 120 5.59 12.04 4.90
N ILE A 121 6.28 11.77 3.79
CA ILE A 121 7.56 12.39 3.46
C ILE A 121 7.38 13.87 3.04
N ILE A 122 6.19 14.25 2.54
CA ILE A 122 5.90 15.63 2.08
C ILE A 122 6.22 16.66 3.16
N GLY A 123 5.93 16.34 4.41
CA GLY A 123 6.21 17.25 5.53
C GLY A 123 7.69 17.66 5.67
N ALA A 124 8.62 16.79 5.26
CA ALA A 124 10.05 17.08 5.27
C ALA A 124 10.47 18.06 4.15
N PHE A 125 9.73 18.09 3.04
CA PHE A 125 10.06 18.86 1.83
C PHE A 125 9.20 20.11 1.66
N ALA A 126 8.12 20.24 2.42
CA ALA A 126 7.22 21.36 2.36
C ALA A 126 7.98 22.70 2.47
N GLU A 127 7.69 23.64 1.58
CA GLU A 127 8.34 24.97 1.47
C GLU A 127 9.84 24.96 1.11
N ARG A 128 10.48 23.79 0.93
CA ARG A 128 11.94 23.67 0.75
C ARG A 128 12.36 23.16 -0.62
N MET A 129 11.51 22.40 -1.30
CA MET A 129 11.82 21.79 -2.60
C MET A 129 10.76 22.14 -3.63
N LYS A 130 11.19 22.17 -4.90
CA LYS A 130 10.23 22.28 -6.03
C LYS A 130 9.39 21.00 -6.10
N PHE A 131 8.09 21.16 -6.32
CA PHE A 131 7.16 20.03 -6.31
C PHE A 131 7.49 18.97 -7.39
N SER A 132 7.95 19.36 -8.57
CA SER A 132 8.41 18.43 -9.60
C SER A 132 9.57 17.53 -9.15
N ALA A 133 10.51 18.09 -8.38
CA ALA A 133 11.62 17.33 -7.80
C ALA A 133 11.12 16.34 -6.72
N VAL A 134 10.13 16.74 -5.91
CA VAL A 134 9.48 15.87 -4.93
C VAL A 134 8.80 14.70 -5.64
N LEU A 135 8.05 14.96 -6.71
CA LEU A 135 7.38 13.88 -7.47
C LEU A 135 8.38 12.88 -8.05
N LEU A 136 9.45 13.36 -8.67
CA LEU A 136 10.50 12.50 -9.22
C LEU A 136 11.15 11.66 -8.11
N PHE A 137 11.51 12.30 -7.00
CA PHE A 137 12.06 11.60 -5.84
C PHE A 137 11.10 10.50 -5.34
N LEU A 138 9.81 10.81 -5.20
CA LEU A 138 8.83 9.86 -4.69
C LEU A 138 8.62 8.66 -5.62
N ILE A 139 8.66 8.86 -6.95
CA ILE A 139 8.60 7.75 -7.91
C ILE A 139 9.78 6.81 -7.72
N ILE A 140 11.00 7.34 -7.63
CA ILE A 140 12.23 6.56 -7.44
C ILE A 140 12.20 5.87 -6.07
N TRP A 141 11.88 6.61 -5.01
CA TRP A 141 11.79 6.08 -3.66
C TRP A 141 10.72 5.00 -3.52
N PHE A 142 9.56 5.20 -4.12
CA PHE A 142 8.48 4.21 -4.15
C PHE A 142 8.96 2.90 -4.77
N THR A 143 9.61 3.00 -5.93
CA THR A 143 10.05 1.83 -6.70
C THR A 143 11.19 1.07 -6.01
N PHE A 144 12.18 1.77 -5.46
CA PHE A 144 13.41 1.14 -4.96
C PHE A 144 13.52 1.03 -3.44
N ALA A 145 12.65 1.69 -2.70
CA ALA A 145 12.61 1.58 -1.24
C ALA A 145 11.29 0.97 -0.75
N TYR A 146 10.15 1.56 -1.13
CA TYR A 146 8.86 1.11 -0.62
C TYR A 146 8.48 -0.29 -1.12
N LEU A 147 8.51 -0.53 -2.43
CA LEU A 147 8.08 -1.81 -3.00
C LEU A 147 8.92 -3.01 -2.51
N PRO A 148 10.28 -2.93 -2.48
CA PRO A 148 11.07 -4.02 -1.89
C PRO A 148 10.75 -4.27 -0.42
N MET A 149 10.61 -3.21 0.37
CA MET A 149 10.27 -3.33 1.78
C MET A 149 8.89 -3.96 1.97
N ALA A 150 7.89 -3.52 1.21
CA ALA A 150 6.55 -4.08 1.23
C ALA A 150 6.55 -5.57 0.85
N HIS A 151 7.34 -5.93 -0.18
CA HIS A 151 7.48 -7.32 -0.59
C HIS A 151 8.12 -8.18 0.51
N MET A 152 9.24 -7.75 1.07
CA MET A 152 9.93 -8.49 2.12
C MET A 152 9.11 -8.69 3.39
N VAL A 153 8.27 -7.70 3.76
CA VAL A 153 7.55 -7.72 5.04
C VAL A 153 6.15 -8.32 4.91
N TRP A 154 5.46 -8.07 3.81
CA TRP A 154 4.04 -8.38 3.67
C TRP A 154 3.70 -9.45 2.63
N TYR A 155 4.61 -9.74 1.69
CA TYR A 155 4.37 -10.83 0.75
C TYR A 155 4.57 -12.19 1.44
N TRP A 156 3.69 -13.12 1.17
CA TRP A 156 3.77 -14.50 1.62
C TRP A 156 2.96 -15.40 0.67
N ASP A 157 3.42 -16.64 0.50
CA ASP A 157 2.81 -17.60 -0.42
C ASP A 157 1.56 -18.30 0.14
N GLY A 158 1.03 -17.81 1.25
CA GLY A 158 -0.15 -18.36 1.90
C GLY A 158 0.18 -19.05 3.26
N PRO A 159 -0.86 -19.46 4.02
CA PRO A 159 -0.71 -19.98 5.38
C PRO A 159 0.06 -21.31 5.48
N ASP A 160 0.29 -21.98 4.37
CA ASP A 160 1.04 -23.25 4.29
C ASP A 160 2.48 -23.05 3.76
N ALA A 161 2.89 -21.82 3.45
CA ALA A 161 4.22 -21.55 2.93
C ALA A 161 5.30 -21.60 4.00
N VAL A 162 6.39 -22.29 3.71
CA VAL A 162 7.53 -22.47 4.65
C VAL A 162 8.22 -21.15 4.99
N SER A 163 8.24 -20.19 4.04
CA SER A 163 8.84 -18.85 4.24
C SER A 163 8.16 -18.02 5.32
N TYR A 164 6.83 -18.16 5.46
CA TYR A 164 6.06 -17.46 6.49
C TYR A 164 6.42 -17.91 7.91
N THR A 165 6.68 -19.19 8.10
CA THR A 165 7.06 -19.74 9.40
C THR A 165 8.46 -19.28 9.84
N HIS A 166 9.37 -18.96 8.91
CA HIS A 166 10.72 -18.50 9.24
C HIS A 166 10.77 -17.05 9.70
N LEU A 167 10.01 -16.15 9.09
CA LEU A 167 9.98 -14.74 9.50
C LEU A 167 9.26 -14.53 10.84
N ARG A 168 8.18 -15.28 11.09
CA ARG A 168 7.45 -15.22 12.38
C ARG A 168 8.12 -15.98 13.53
N ALA A 169 8.94 -16.98 13.25
CA ALA A 169 9.65 -17.72 14.30
C ALA A 169 10.64 -16.82 15.09
N HIS A 170 11.01 -15.65 14.54
CA HIS A 170 11.80 -14.66 15.27
C HIS A 170 10.97 -13.74 16.17
N GLU A 171 9.67 -13.59 15.92
CA GLU A 171 8.80 -12.70 16.72
C GLU A 171 8.13 -13.43 17.91
N THR A 172 8.02 -14.76 17.87
CA THR A 172 7.33 -15.55 18.90
C THR A 172 8.26 -16.25 19.90
N ARG A 173 9.54 -15.89 19.94
CA ARG A 173 10.50 -16.49 20.86
C ARG A 173 10.81 -15.58 22.06
N GLU A 174 9.85 -14.84 22.52
CA GLU A 174 9.84 -14.21 23.84
C GLU A 174 8.73 -14.83 24.69
N ASP A 175 8.98 -16.07 25.14
CA ASP A 175 8.37 -16.69 26.31
C ASP A 175 9.47 -17.33 27.17
#